data_d2963ee69ffe67fa2d1b72fd0a208ec6
#
_entry.id   d2963ee69ffe67fa2d1b72fd0a208ec6
#
_cell.length_a   1.000
_cell.length_b   1.000
_cell.length_c   1.000
_cell.angle_alpha   90.00
_cell.angle_beta   90.00
_cell.angle_gamma   90.00
#
_symmetry.space_group_name_H-M   'P 1'
#
loop_
_entity.id
_entity.type
_entity.pdbx_description
1 polymer ?
#
loop_
_entity_poly.entity_id
_entity_poly.type
_entity_poly.pdbx_seq_one_letter_code
_entity_poly.pdbx_strand_id
1 'polypeptide(L)'
;MIFNQRVNDDTSMMLVAAKKKIEQCTRLYRNKEYTETGIELARLIGLGIGLTPSGDDFLCGVLAGLILTGQTESTFAKSLRKTIAEHLNDTVDVSAAFLHCALKGQFSLAVNHLLVNTGCESPQDTSYVKCNPQITPGIANVPAITENFLAIGHSSGTDTLC
;
A
#
# COMPACT_ATOMS: atom_id res chain seq x y z
N MET A 1 13.21 4.62 -10.90
CA MET A 1 12.68 5.44 -12.02
C MET A 1 11.72 4.61 -12.86
N ILE A 2 10.51 4.31 -12.31
CA ILE A 2 9.52 3.40 -12.94
C ILE A 2 8.42 4.19 -13.67
N PHE A 3 8.36 5.52 -13.53
CA PHE A 3 7.26 6.35 -14.02
C PHE A 3 7.38 6.84 -15.48
N ASN A 4 8.18 6.22 -16.35
CA ASN A 4 8.41 6.73 -17.71
C ASN A 4 7.94 5.78 -18.83
N GLN A 5 6.93 4.92 -18.58
CA GLN A 5 6.24 4.23 -19.67
C GLN A 5 5.17 5.13 -20.26
N ARG A 6 5.15 5.26 -21.59
CA ARG A 6 4.10 5.99 -22.34
C ARG A 6 2.76 5.30 -22.08
N VAL A 7 1.88 5.99 -21.39
CA VAL A 7 0.54 5.54 -21.03
C VAL A 7 -0.42 5.96 -22.14
N ASN A 8 -1.29 5.04 -22.58
CA ASN A 8 -2.35 5.33 -23.55
C ASN A 8 -3.37 6.32 -22.96
N ASP A 9 -4.00 7.17 -23.80
CA ASP A 9 -4.81 8.32 -23.39
C ASP A 9 -5.94 8.04 -22.38
N ASP A 10 -6.56 6.86 -22.38
CA ASP A 10 -7.62 6.53 -21.42
C ASP A 10 -7.10 6.23 -20.00
N THR A 11 -5.89 5.72 -19.87
CA THR A 11 -5.20 5.56 -18.58
C THR A 11 -4.73 6.91 -18.03
N SER A 12 -4.60 7.91 -18.91
CA SER A 12 -4.03 9.22 -18.58
C SER A 12 -4.90 9.99 -17.57
N MET A 13 -6.23 9.96 -17.67
CA MET A 13 -7.11 10.70 -16.76
C MET A 13 -7.07 10.15 -15.33
N MET A 14 -7.05 8.82 -15.19
CA MET A 14 -6.95 8.16 -13.87
C MET A 14 -5.60 8.43 -13.23
N LEU A 15 -4.51 8.34 -14.00
CA LEU A 15 -3.17 8.64 -13.51
C LEU A 15 -3.02 10.11 -13.13
N VAL A 16 -3.60 11.02 -13.90
CA VAL A 16 -3.62 12.46 -13.56
C VAL A 16 -4.37 12.68 -12.25
N ALA A 17 -5.53 12.03 -12.06
CA ALA A 17 -6.31 12.11 -10.84
C ALA A 17 -5.52 11.55 -9.63
N ALA A 18 -4.92 10.37 -9.78
CA ALA A 18 -4.08 9.74 -8.76
C ALA A 18 -2.88 10.64 -8.40
N LYS A 19 -2.16 11.14 -9.40
CA LYS A 19 -1.01 12.05 -9.20
C LYS A 19 -1.43 13.30 -8.42
N LYS A 20 -2.52 13.97 -8.83
CA LYS A 20 -3.04 15.14 -8.13
C LYS A 20 -3.39 14.83 -6.68
N LYS A 21 -3.99 13.67 -6.42
CA LYS A 21 -4.34 13.21 -5.08
C LYS A 21 -3.09 12.99 -4.23
N ILE A 22 -2.08 12.29 -4.76
CA ILE A 22 -0.80 12.04 -4.06
C ILE A 22 -0.06 13.36 -3.79
N GLU A 23 -0.03 14.30 -4.74
CA GLU A 23 0.55 15.62 -4.54
C GLU A 23 -0.17 16.41 -3.41
N GLN A 24 -1.50 16.31 -3.35
CA GLN A 24 -2.29 16.89 -2.26
C GLN A 24 -1.93 16.25 -0.91
N CYS A 25 -1.91 14.91 -0.83
CA CYS A 25 -1.51 14.19 0.37
C CYS A 25 -0.09 14.56 0.82
N THR A 26 0.84 14.69 -0.13
CA THR A 26 2.22 15.10 0.17
C THR A 26 2.27 16.50 0.79
N ARG A 27 1.45 17.43 0.32
CA ARG A 27 1.37 18.79 0.91
C ARG A 27 0.81 18.76 2.33
N LEU A 28 -0.30 18.05 2.53
CA LEU A 28 -0.92 17.88 3.85
C LEU A 28 0.05 17.25 4.84
N TYR A 29 0.76 16.20 4.42
CA TYR A 29 1.74 15.53 5.27
C TYR A 29 2.90 16.45 5.67
N ARG A 30 3.43 17.24 4.72
CA ARG A 30 4.47 18.24 5.01
C ARG A 30 4.00 19.34 5.96
N ASN A 31 2.72 19.70 5.90
CA ASN A 31 2.08 20.64 6.81
C ASN A 31 1.75 20.02 8.18
N LYS A 32 2.08 18.72 8.40
CA LYS A 32 1.77 17.96 9.61
C LYS A 32 0.26 17.72 9.83
N GLU A 33 -0.54 17.86 8.79
CA GLU A 33 -1.97 17.57 8.77
C GLU A 33 -2.19 16.06 8.56
N TYR A 34 -1.70 15.24 9.53
CA TYR A 34 -1.60 13.79 9.37
C TYR A 34 -2.95 13.09 9.30
N THR A 35 -3.95 13.59 10.01
CA THR A 35 -5.31 13.04 9.98
C THR A 35 -5.93 13.23 8.62
N GLU A 36 -5.90 14.44 8.10
CA GLU A 36 -6.42 14.81 6.78
C GLU A 36 -5.68 14.08 5.67
N THR A 37 -4.36 13.90 5.82
CA THR A 37 -3.57 13.11 4.88
C THR A 37 -4.09 11.68 4.78
N GLY A 38 -4.38 11.03 5.90
CA GLY A 38 -4.92 9.67 5.91
C GLY A 38 -6.29 9.58 5.24
N ILE A 39 -7.18 10.53 5.53
CA ILE A 39 -8.52 10.62 4.92
C ILE A 39 -8.41 10.84 3.40
N GLU A 40 -7.58 11.80 2.97
CA GLU A 40 -7.42 12.10 1.54
C GLU A 40 -6.78 10.96 0.77
N LEU A 41 -5.84 10.23 1.37
CA LEU A 41 -5.19 9.10 0.73
C LEU A 41 -6.18 7.92 0.55
N ALA A 42 -7.03 7.66 1.54
CA ALA A 42 -8.05 6.62 1.45
C ALA A 42 -9.05 6.83 0.30
N ARG A 43 -9.20 8.06 -0.22
CA ARG A 43 -10.02 8.35 -1.41
C ARG A 43 -9.47 7.76 -2.71
N LEU A 44 -8.35 7.06 -2.68
CA LEU A 44 -7.87 6.23 -3.78
C LEU A 44 -8.60 4.89 -3.86
N ILE A 45 -9.41 4.51 -2.86
CA ILE A 45 -10.21 3.28 -2.86
C ILE A 45 -11.05 3.23 -4.14
N GLY A 46 -11.02 2.08 -4.82
CA GLY A 46 -11.75 1.84 -6.06
C GLY A 46 -11.21 2.58 -7.29
N LEU A 47 -10.12 3.34 -7.17
CA LEU A 47 -9.52 4.04 -8.31
C LEU A 47 -8.73 3.06 -9.16
N GLY A 48 -9.27 2.71 -10.32
CA GLY A 48 -8.65 1.76 -11.25
C GLY A 48 -9.67 0.93 -11.99
N ILE A 49 -9.19 -0.01 -12.81
CA ILE A 49 -10.00 -0.92 -13.61
C ILE A 49 -9.68 -2.35 -13.17
N GLY A 50 -10.69 -3.23 -13.18
CA GLY A 50 -10.53 -4.66 -12.91
C GLY A 50 -10.92 -5.08 -11.50
N LEU A 51 -10.50 -6.29 -11.12
CA LEU A 51 -10.84 -6.91 -9.82
C LEU A 51 -9.99 -6.39 -8.66
N THR A 52 -8.84 -5.80 -8.96
CA THR A 52 -7.95 -5.13 -8.01
C THR A 52 -7.59 -3.76 -8.58
N PRO A 53 -8.43 -2.73 -8.34
CA PRO A 53 -8.12 -1.36 -8.76
C PRO A 53 -6.75 -0.90 -8.25
N SER A 54 -5.98 -0.21 -9.09
CA SER A 54 -4.60 0.22 -8.78
C SER A 54 -4.51 1.07 -7.51
N GLY A 55 -5.56 1.83 -7.19
CA GLY A 55 -5.63 2.60 -5.95
C GLY A 55 -5.65 1.71 -4.71
N ASP A 56 -6.34 0.57 -4.78
CA ASP A 56 -6.43 -0.38 -3.67
C ASP A 56 -5.11 -1.13 -3.47
N ASP A 57 -4.48 -1.56 -4.57
CA ASP A 57 -3.16 -2.20 -4.51
C ASP A 57 -2.11 -1.23 -3.94
N PHE A 58 -2.16 0.05 -4.34
CA PHE A 58 -1.31 1.09 -3.79
C PHE A 58 -1.55 1.26 -2.28
N LEU A 59 -2.81 1.29 -1.82
CA LEU A 59 -3.14 1.39 -0.40
C LEU A 59 -2.65 0.16 0.39
N CYS A 60 -2.74 -1.05 -0.17
CA CYS A 60 -2.13 -2.25 0.41
C CYS A 60 -0.62 -2.08 0.57
N GLY A 61 0.06 -1.52 -0.44
CA GLY A 61 1.50 -1.21 -0.39
C GLY A 61 1.84 -0.19 0.70
N VAL A 62 1.03 0.87 0.85
CA VAL A 62 1.21 1.86 1.93
C VAL A 62 1.05 1.22 3.31
N LEU A 63 0.02 0.37 3.50
CA LEU A 63 -0.19 -0.34 4.76
C LEU A 63 0.98 -1.27 5.10
N ALA A 64 1.53 -1.99 4.12
CA ALA A 64 2.74 -2.80 4.29
C ALA A 64 3.96 -1.92 4.65
N GLY A 65 4.13 -0.79 3.96
CA GLY A 65 5.20 0.18 4.24
C GLY A 65 5.15 0.76 5.65
N LEU A 66 3.95 1.01 6.18
CA LEU A 66 3.78 1.47 7.56
C LEU A 66 4.22 0.40 8.58
N ILE A 67 4.01 -0.87 8.28
CA ILE A 67 4.50 -1.98 9.10
C ILE A 67 6.04 -2.03 9.03
N LEU A 68 6.60 -2.02 7.81
CA LEU A 68 8.05 -2.04 7.59
C LEU A 68 8.80 -0.92 8.33
N THR A 69 8.20 0.26 8.40
CA THR A 69 8.80 1.43 9.04
C THR A 69 8.47 1.57 10.51
N GLY A 70 7.69 0.63 11.08
CA GLY A 70 7.25 0.69 12.49
C GLY A 70 6.30 1.85 12.79
N GLN A 71 5.63 2.41 11.77
CA GLN A 71 4.78 3.61 11.90
C GLN A 71 3.28 3.29 11.99
N THR A 72 2.91 2.07 12.32
CA THR A 72 1.51 1.62 12.42
C THR A 72 0.68 2.42 13.43
N GLU A 73 1.31 2.97 14.46
CA GLU A 73 0.67 3.75 15.53
C GLU A 73 0.68 5.26 15.29
N SER A 74 1.24 5.74 14.18
CA SER A 74 1.25 7.16 13.84
C SER A 74 -0.18 7.69 13.60
N THR A 75 -0.38 8.98 13.80
CA THR A 75 -1.69 9.64 13.56
C THR A 75 -2.16 9.43 12.13
N PHE A 76 -1.23 9.51 11.17
CA PHE A 76 -1.50 9.22 9.76
C PHE A 76 -2.00 7.79 9.56
N ALA A 77 -1.27 6.80 10.10
CA ALA A 77 -1.62 5.39 9.95
C ALA A 77 -3.00 5.08 10.56
N LYS A 78 -3.28 5.60 11.75
CA LYS A 78 -4.58 5.41 12.43
C LYS A 78 -5.72 6.00 11.62
N SER A 79 -5.55 7.22 11.11
CA SER A 79 -6.55 7.88 10.27
C SER A 79 -6.78 7.12 8.97
N LEU A 80 -5.70 6.74 8.26
CA LEU A 80 -5.77 5.98 7.02
C LEU A 80 -6.52 4.65 7.22
N ARG A 81 -6.09 3.85 8.21
CA ARG A 81 -6.68 2.54 8.51
C ARG A 81 -8.17 2.65 8.86
N LYS A 82 -8.54 3.63 9.68
CA LYS A 82 -9.94 3.90 10.04
C LYS A 82 -10.76 4.21 8.80
N THR A 83 -10.30 5.16 7.98
CA THR A 83 -11.03 5.58 6.78
C THR A 83 -11.14 4.45 5.76
N ILE A 84 -10.07 3.65 5.52
CA ILE A 84 -10.17 2.47 4.67
C ILE A 84 -11.23 1.50 5.19
N ALA A 85 -11.25 1.21 6.50
CA ALA A 85 -12.22 0.28 7.09
C ALA A 85 -13.67 0.75 6.92
N GLU A 86 -13.91 2.06 6.96
CA GLU A 86 -15.23 2.68 6.78
C GLU A 86 -15.69 2.68 5.31
N HIS A 87 -14.76 2.59 4.36
CA HIS A 87 -15.00 2.72 2.91
C HIS A 87 -14.73 1.43 2.10
N LEU A 88 -14.66 0.27 2.74
CA LEU A 88 -14.43 -1.01 2.04
C LEU A 88 -15.51 -1.33 0.98
N ASN A 89 -16.72 -0.79 1.15
CA ASN A 89 -17.81 -0.98 0.19
C ASN A 89 -17.70 -0.07 -1.07
N ASP A 90 -16.71 0.82 -1.12
CA ASP A 90 -16.51 1.73 -2.25
C ASP A 90 -15.63 1.13 -3.35
N THR A 91 -15.22 -0.13 -3.19
CA THR A 91 -14.48 -0.90 -4.18
C THR A 91 -15.16 -2.25 -4.46
N VAL A 92 -14.58 -3.04 -5.37
CA VAL A 92 -15.10 -4.38 -5.71
C VAL A 92 -14.82 -5.39 -4.59
N ASP A 93 -15.67 -6.39 -4.45
CA ASP A 93 -15.62 -7.36 -3.34
C ASP A 93 -14.26 -8.04 -3.14
N VAL A 94 -13.59 -8.38 -4.25
CA VAL A 94 -12.26 -9.02 -4.22
C VAL A 94 -11.23 -8.07 -3.60
N SER A 95 -11.22 -6.82 -4.03
CA SER A 95 -10.30 -5.82 -3.54
C SER A 95 -10.60 -5.42 -2.09
N ALA A 96 -11.88 -5.31 -1.74
CA ALA A 96 -12.33 -5.08 -0.36
C ALA A 96 -11.80 -6.18 0.58
N ALA A 97 -11.83 -7.45 0.13
CA ALA A 97 -11.27 -8.56 0.91
C ALA A 97 -9.76 -8.43 1.11
N PHE A 98 -8.99 -8.02 0.06
CA PHE A 98 -7.55 -7.78 0.19
C PHE A 98 -7.23 -6.60 1.11
N LEU A 99 -7.93 -5.47 0.99
CA LEU A 99 -7.78 -4.34 1.90
C LEU A 99 -8.11 -4.74 3.34
N HIS A 100 -9.17 -5.53 3.55
CA HIS A 100 -9.52 -6.04 4.88
C HIS A 100 -8.42 -6.92 5.48
N CYS A 101 -7.79 -7.80 4.68
CA CYS A 101 -6.63 -8.57 5.09
C CYS A 101 -5.43 -7.68 5.40
N ALA A 102 -5.13 -6.69 4.54
CA ALA A 102 -4.04 -5.74 4.74
C ALA A 102 -4.20 -4.91 6.03
N LEU A 103 -5.44 -4.50 6.36
CA LEU A 103 -5.75 -3.86 7.64
C LEU A 103 -5.41 -4.72 8.86
N LYS A 104 -5.43 -6.04 8.71
CA LYS A 104 -5.03 -7.01 9.74
C LYS A 104 -3.54 -7.39 9.67
N GLY A 105 -2.76 -6.76 8.80
CA GLY A 105 -1.36 -7.10 8.58
C GLY A 105 -1.16 -8.40 7.80
N GLN A 106 -2.18 -8.89 7.12
CA GLN A 106 -2.14 -10.11 6.31
C GLN A 106 -1.99 -9.71 4.83
N PHE A 107 -0.90 -10.14 4.21
CA PHE A 107 -0.56 -9.79 2.84
C PHE A 107 -0.31 -11.05 2.00
N SER A 108 -0.14 -10.86 0.70
CA SER A 108 0.30 -11.90 -0.21
C SER A 108 1.66 -12.48 0.20
N LEU A 109 1.98 -13.69 -0.26
CA LEU A 109 3.25 -14.35 0.06
C LEU A 109 4.46 -13.47 -0.32
N ALA A 110 4.39 -12.76 -1.46
CA ALA A 110 5.47 -11.89 -1.91
C ALA A 110 5.70 -10.71 -0.96
N VAL A 111 4.63 -10.05 -0.50
CA VAL A 111 4.71 -8.96 0.51
C VAL A 111 5.21 -9.52 1.84
N ASN A 112 4.71 -10.66 2.28
CA ASN A 112 5.19 -11.30 3.52
C ASN A 112 6.68 -11.66 3.45
N HIS A 113 7.18 -12.16 2.33
CA HIS A 113 8.61 -12.40 2.14
C HIS A 113 9.43 -11.10 2.25
N LEU A 114 8.92 -9.99 1.71
CA LEU A 114 9.56 -8.69 1.87
C LEU A 114 9.61 -8.28 3.35
N LEU A 115 8.48 -8.38 4.06
CA LEU A 115 8.37 -8.03 5.48
C LEU A 115 9.34 -8.86 6.34
N VAL A 116 9.39 -10.17 6.14
CA VAL A 116 10.28 -11.08 6.88
C VAL A 116 11.74 -10.81 6.59
N ASN A 117 12.11 -10.64 5.32
CA ASN A 117 13.50 -10.38 4.92
C ASN A 117 14.04 -9.01 5.40
N THR A 118 13.16 -8.10 5.76
CA THR A 118 13.52 -6.81 6.36
C THR A 118 13.50 -6.82 7.90
N GLY A 119 13.38 -8.00 8.51
CA GLY A 119 13.43 -8.17 9.97
C GLY A 119 12.10 -7.94 10.69
N CYS A 120 10.99 -7.95 9.94
CA CYS A 120 9.66 -7.98 10.53
C CYS A 120 9.27 -9.43 10.83
N GLU A 121 8.92 -9.73 12.08
CA GLU A 121 8.41 -11.06 12.44
C GLU A 121 7.02 -11.27 11.82
N SER A 122 6.84 -12.36 11.06
CA SER A 122 5.51 -12.73 10.59
C SER A 122 4.70 -13.26 11.77
N PRO A 123 3.45 -12.84 11.94
CA PRO A 123 2.62 -13.38 13.00
C PRO A 123 2.26 -14.83 12.66
N GLN A 124 2.75 -15.78 13.45
CA GLN A 124 2.21 -17.15 13.47
C GLN A 124 0.88 -17.21 14.24
N ASP A 125 0.47 -16.11 14.87
CA ASP A 125 -0.82 -15.99 15.58
C ASP A 125 -1.32 -14.54 15.48
N THR A 126 -2.48 -14.39 14.95
CA THR A 126 -3.50 -13.32 14.89
C THR A 126 -3.26 -11.94 15.54
N SER A 127 -2.05 -11.49 15.76
CA SER A 127 -1.80 -10.14 16.24
C SER A 127 -0.62 -9.51 15.50
N TYR A 128 -0.89 -8.44 14.76
CA TYR A 128 0.00 -7.47 14.09
C TYR A 128 1.50 -7.79 14.01
N VAL A 129 2.05 -7.76 12.77
CA VAL A 129 3.49 -7.77 12.53
C VAL A 129 4.12 -6.62 13.31
N LYS A 130 4.97 -6.92 14.30
CA LYS A 130 5.80 -5.94 15.00
C LYS A 130 7.19 -5.97 14.41
N CYS A 131 7.59 -4.90 13.72
CA CYS A 131 8.98 -4.73 13.31
C CYS A 131 9.82 -4.34 14.52
N ASN A 132 10.94 -5.03 14.74
CA ASN A 132 11.93 -4.62 15.73
C ASN A 132 12.82 -3.53 15.13
N PRO A 133 12.78 -2.27 15.60
CA PRO A 133 13.55 -1.17 15.02
C PRO A 133 15.07 -1.31 15.18
N GLN A 134 15.56 -2.33 15.88
CA GLN A 134 16.99 -2.58 16.11
C GLN A 134 17.62 -3.56 15.11
N ILE A 135 16.84 -4.16 14.24
CA ILE A 135 17.38 -5.04 13.18
C ILE A 135 17.67 -4.15 11.97
N THR A 136 18.94 -3.89 11.72
CA THR A 136 19.39 -3.32 10.42
C THR A 136 18.94 -4.27 9.31
N PRO A 137 18.12 -3.82 8.33
CA PRO A 137 17.71 -4.67 7.25
C PRO A 137 18.94 -5.20 6.53
N GLY A 138 19.18 -6.52 6.56
CA GLY A 138 20.10 -7.13 5.62
C GLY A 138 19.63 -6.74 4.22
N ILE A 139 20.55 -6.41 3.31
CA ILE A 139 20.21 -6.11 1.93
C ILE A 139 19.61 -7.39 1.35
N ALA A 140 18.28 -7.51 1.45
CA ALA A 140 17.53 -8.59 0.83
C ALA A 140 17.86 -8.59 -0.67
N ASN A 141 17.80 -9.75 -1.31
CA ASN A 141 18.00 -9.87 -2.74
C ASN A 141 16.86 -9.14 -3.48
N VAL A 142 16.98 -7.81 -3.57
CA VAL A 142 15.99 -6.89 -4.15
C VAL A 142 15.55 -7.33 -5.55
N PRO A 143 16.45 -7.83 -6.45
CA PRO A 143 16.01 -8.33 -7.75
C PRO A 143 15.02 -9.49 -7.65
N ALA A 144 15.27 -10.49 -6.81
CA ALA A 144 14.36 -11.64 -6.67
C ALA A 144 13.01 -11.26 -6.06
N ILE A 145 13.00 -10.30 -5.12
CA ILE A 145 11.77 -9.76 -4.55
C ILE A 145 10.96 -9.03 -5.64
N THR A 146 11.62 -8.17 -6.43
CA THR A 146 10.98 -7.44 -7.51
C THR A 146 10.37 -8.38 -8.57
N GLU A 147 11.08 -9.43 -8.96
CA GLU A 147 10.57 -10.44 -9.89
C GLU A 147 9.31 -11.14 -9.37
N ASN A 148 9.28 -11.49 -8.07
CA ASN A 148 8.10 -12.08 -7.45
C ASN A 148 6.89 -11.12 -7.46
N PHE A 149 7.11 -9.83 -7.23
CA PHE A 149 6.04 -8.82 -7.31
C PHE A 149 5.55 -8.63 -8.75
N LEU A 150 6.42 -8.57 -9.74
CA LEU A 150 6.05 -8.44 -11.15
C LEU A 150 5.29 -9.67 -11.68
N ALA A 151 5.42 -10.83 -11.03
CA ALA A 151 4.66 -12.04 -11.36
C ALA A 151 3.22 -12.03 -10.81
N ILE A 152 2.85 -11.06 -9.96
CA ILE A 152 1.51 -10.92 -9.38
C ILE A 152 0.61 -10.13 -10.34
N GLY A 153 -0.04 -10.81 -11.28
CA GLY A 153 -1.01 -10.17 -12.17
C GLY A 153 -0.43 -9.05 -13.04
N HIS A 154 -1.31 -8.38 -13.79
CA HIS A 154 -0.90 -7.46 -14.87
C HIS A 154 -0.27 -6.15 -14.37
N SER A 155 -0.82 -5.54 -13.33
CA SER A 155 -0.34 -4.27 -12.74
C SER A 155 -0.23 -4.31 -11.21
N SER A 156 -0.96 -5.21 -10.56
CA SER A 156 -1.10 -5.26 -9.09
C SER A 156 0.24 -5.36 -8.34
N GLY A 157 1.20 -6.12 -8.87
CA GLY A 157 2.53 -6.24 -8.27
C GLY A 157 3.31 -4.92 -8.34
N THR A 158 3.22 -4.20 -9.45
CA THR A 158 3.87 -2.90 -9.65
C THR A 158 3.23 -1.83 -8.79
N ASP A 159 1.90 -1.78 -8.72
CA ASP A 159 1.14 -0.80 -7.95
C ASP A 159 1.39 -0.96 -6.44
N THR A 160 1.60 -2.20 -5.98
CA THR A 160 1.95 -2.49 -4.58
C THR A 160 3.37 -2.04 -4.22
N LEU A 161 4.30 -2.01 -5.20
CA LEU A 161 5.70 -1.60 -4.98
C LEU A 161 5.89 -0.06 -5.04
N CYS A 162 4.97 0.69 -5.64
CA CYS A 162 5.04 2.15 -5.72
C CYS A 162 4.69 2.84 -4.41
#